data_b87690097e40e66368d906ba92e3682f
#
_entry.id   b87690097e40e66368d906ba92e3682f
#
_cell.length_a   1.000
_cell.length_b   1.000
_cell.length_c   1.000
_cell.angle_alpha   90.00
_cell.angle_beta   90.00
_cell.angle_gamma   90.00
#
_symmetry.space_group_name_H-M   'P 1'
#
loop_
_entity.id
_entity.type
_entity.pdbx_description
1 polymer ?
#
loop_
_entity_poly.entity_id
_entity_poly.type
_entity_poly.pdbx_seq_one_letter_code
_entity_poly.pdbx_strand_id
1 'polypeptide(L)'
;MARKRRGGRQATSQVSANPEKYNSRENVWLFRLLILAVSACPVIVVLVFGLSWPYILGAAIYFILVPMSCHIAQQWEKVVILRLGRFNRVEGPGFFFTIPFFESASMRVDQRIRVTPFSAEEALTSDLVPTNIDAVLFWMVVNPEQAWCEVSNYPEAVSWSAQTALRDAIGRINLVDISKRRSQIDRELKDILSEKTSDWGISILSVEIRNILIPSELQDAMSKEAQALQEREARLILAEIEGQIAELLHDSSETYRNDDIAFKLRMATLVNESIKESKSGMVVLPSSYSEGFNPEGLDKILAETR
;
A
#
# COMPACT_ATOMS: atom_id res chain seq x y z
N MET A 1 16.59 45.98 18.54
CA MET A 1 17.20 44.77 17.99
C MET A 1 16.10 43.83 17.49
N ALA A 2 15.87 43.83 16.18
CA ALA A 2 14.75 43.11 15.54
C ALA A 2 15.17 41.70 15.14
N ARG A 3 14.55 40.69 15.74
CA ARG A 3 14.78 39.27 15.46
C ARG A 3 13.83 38.82 14.36
N LYS A 4 14.37 38.74 13.16
CA LYS A 4 13.77 38.31 11.90
C LYS A 4 13.27 36.85 12.01
N ARG A 5 11.95 36.64 12.11
CA ARG A 5 11.29 35.35 11.96
C ARG A 5 11.43 34.87 10.51
N ARG A 6 12.28 33.90 10.26
CA ARG A 6 12.31 33.18 9.00
C ARG A 6 11.10 32.21 8.98
N GLY A 7 10.09 32.59 8.24
CA GLY A 7 9.02 31.68 7.85
C GLY A 7 9.59 30.59 6.95
N GLY A 8 9.68 29.38 7.45
CA GLY A 8 9.91 28.20 6.64
C GLY A 8 8.66 27.97 5.79
N ARG A 9 8.69 28.39 4.52
CA ARG A 9 7.80 27.85 3.50
C ARG A 9 8.15 26.37 3.37
N GLN A 10 7.31 25.53 3.95
CA GLN A 10 7.26 24.12 3.54
C GLN A 10 6.84 24.13 2.08
N ALA A 11 7.80 23.83 1.22
CA ALA A 11 7.54 23.48 -0.15
C ALA A 11 6.75 22.17 -0.11
N THR A 12 5.44 22.26 -0.22
CA THR A 12 4.62 21.17 -0.70
C THR A 12 5.20 20.79 -2.07
N SER A 13 6.04 19.77 -2.07
CA SER A 13 6.44 19.08 -3.29
C SER A 13 5.16 18.44 -3.83
N GLN A 14 4.42 19.21 -4.61
CA GLN A 14 3.55 18.63 -5.62
C GLN A 14 4.48 17.79 -6.49
N VAL A 15 4.54 16.51 -6.19
CA VAL A 15 4.96 15.54 -7.15
C VAL A 15 3.89 15.59 -8.22
N SER A 16 4.03 16.56 -9.11
CA SER A 16 3.44 16.55 -10.42
C SER A 16 3.98 15.27 -11.06
N ALA A 17 3.25 14.17 -10.86
CA ALA A 17 3.36 13.01 -11.69
C ALA A 17 2.89 13.47 -13.07
N ASN A 18 3.80 14.12 -13.79
CA ASN A 18 3.69 14.31 -15.20
C ASN A 18 3.76 12.89 -15.77
N PRO A 19 2.65 12.26 -16.17
CA PRO A 19 2.75 10.99 -16.88
C PRO A 19 3.56 11.35 -18.11
N GLU A 20 4.79 10.86 -18.18
CA GLU A 20 5.54 10.89 -19.44
C GLU A 20 4.55 10.43 -20.49
N LYS A 21 4.12 11.37 -21.33
CA LYS A 21 3.35 11.09 -22.53
C LYS A 21 4.28 10.22 -23.36
N TYR A 22 4.22 8.92 -23.07
CA TYR A 22 4.89 7.92 -23.87
C TYR A 22 4.52 8.23 -25.31
N ASN A 23 5.51 8.49 -26.13
CA ASN A 23 5.42 9.11 -27.44
C ASN A 23 4.83 8.12 -28.48
N SER A 24 3.66 7.55 -28.15
CA SER A 24 2.86 6.67 -29.01
C SER A 24 2.29 7.41 -30.24
N ARG A 25 2.47 8.75 -30.29
CA ARG A 25 2.00 9.57 -31.42
C ARG A 25 2.79 9.36 -32.70
N GLU A 26 4.05 8.91 -32.63
CA GLU A 26 4.88 8.77 -33.82
C GLU A 26 4.34 7.69 -34.80
N ASN A 27 3.93 6.54 -34.29
CA ASN A 27 3.41 5.46 -35.12
C ASN A 27 2.03 5.79 -35.71
N VAL A 28 1.20 6.55 -34.98
CA VAL A 28 -0.13 6.99 -35.48
C VAL A 28 0.02 8.01 -36.59
N TRP A 29 1.03 8.87 -36.54
CA TRP A 29 1.32 9.85 -37.60
C TRP A 29 1.79 9.21 -38.88
N LEU A 30 2.71 8.25 -38.80
CA LEU A 30 3.15 7.47 -40.00
C LEU A 30 1.99 6.75 -40.69
N PHE A 31 1.09 6.16 -39.91
CA PHE A 31 -0.09 5.49 -40.44
C PHE A 31 -1.06 6.47 -41.12
N ARG A 32 -1.27 7.64 -40.53
CA ARG A 32 -2.08 8.71 -41.16
C ARG A 32 -1.47 9.17 -42.46
N LEU A 33 -0.14 9.30 -42.56
CA LEU A 33 0.56 9.59 -43.80
C LEU A 33 0.36 8.47 -44.85
N LEU A 34 0.41 7.21 -44.43
CA LEU A 34 0.20 6.07 -45.30
C LEU A 34 -1.23 6.07 -45.86
N ILE A 35 -2.25 6.33 -45.06
CA ILE A 35 -3.64 6.46 -45.50
C ILE A 35 -3.79 7.63 -46.47
N LEU A 36 -3.18 8.78 -46.17
CA LEU A 36 -3.18 9.94 -47.08
C LEU A 36 -2.51 9.59 -48.41
N ALA A 37 -1.40 8.88 -48.40
CA ALA A 37 -0.71 8.45 -49.61
C ALA A 37 -1.57 7.48 -50.45
N VAL A 38 -2.21 6.50 -49.81
CA VAL A 38 -3.12 5.55 -50.48
C VAL A 38 -4.36 6.27 -51.01
N SER A 39 -4.93 7.22 -50.28
CA SER A 39 -6.11 7.98 -50.73
C SER A 39 -5.78 8.97 -51.86
N ALA A 40 -4.52 9.39 -52.02
CA ALA A 40 -4.07 10.23 -53.10
C ALA A 40 -3.94 9.46 -54.44
N CYS A 41 -3.77 8.13 -54.40
CA CYS A 41 -3.58 7.31 -55.60
C CYS A 41 -4.71 7.47 -56.63
N PRO A 42 -6.01 7.34 -56.32
CA PRO A 42 -7.09 7.53 -57.30
C PRO A 42 -7.18 8.96 -57.83
N VAL A 43 -6.83 9.97 -57.00
CA VAL A 43 -6.79 11.37 -57.45
C VAL A 43 -5.72 11.57 -58.54
N ILE A 44 -4.53 11.01 -58.31
CA ILE A 44 -3.42 11.05 -59.28
C ILE A 44 -3.82 10.34 -60.58
N VAL A 45 -4.47 9.19 -60.53
CA VAL A 45 -4.95 8.44 -61.70
C VAL A 45 -5.94 9.29 -62.49
N VAL A 46 -6.92 9.93 -61.84
CA VAL A 46 -7.91 10.79 -62.51
C VAL A 46 -7.25 11.99 -63.19
N LEU A 47 -6.24 12.59 -62.56
CA LEU A 47 -5.49 13.72 -63.14
C LEU A 47 -4.63 13.31 -64.35
N VAL A 48 -3.97 12.15 -64.30
CA VAL A 48 -3.08 11.66 -65.35
C VAL A 48 -3.88 11.23 -66.58
N PHE A 49 -5.04 10.61 -66.42
CA PHE A 49 -5.88 10.17 -67.53
C PHE A 49 -6.83 11.25 -68.14
N GLY A 50 -6.79 12.48 -67.58
CA GLY A 50 -7.56 13.62 -68.14
C GLY A 50 -9.08 13.39 -68.10
N LEU A 51 -9.64 12.67 -67.14
CA LEU A 51 -11.06 12.35 -67.05
C LEU A 51 -11.92 13.61 -66.91
N SER A 52 -13.19 13.50 -67.32
CA SER A 52 -14.16 14.59 -67.23
C SER A 52 -14.41 15.08 -65.85
N TRP A 53 -14.82 16.35 -65.72
CA TRP A 53 -15.09 17.08 -64.48
C TRP A 53 -15.78 16.30 -63.33
N PRO A 54 -16.82 15.44 -63.55
CA PRO A 54 -17.48 14.71 -62.44
C PRO A 54 -16.55 13.70 -61.74
N TYR A 55 -15.56 13.11 -62.45
CA TYR A 55 -14.61 12.17 -61.84
C TYR A 55 -13.60 12.88 -60.92
N ILE A 56 -13.21 14.10 -61.29
CA ILE A 56 -12.33 14.93 -60.43
C ILE A 56 -13.03 15.28 -59.14
N LEU A 57 -14.31 15.65 -59.20
CA LEU A 57 -15.12 15.99 -58.00
C LEU A 57 -15.32 14.75 -57.11
N GLY A 58 -15.60 13.57 -57.69
CA GLY A 58 -15.71 12.30 -56.97
C GLY A 58 -14.40 11.90 -56.28
N ALA A 59 -13.26 12.04 -56.99
CA ALA A 59 -11.94 11.77 -56.42
C ALA A 59 -11.59 12.71 -55.28
N ALA A 60 -11.94 13.98 -55.34
CA ALA A 60 -11.74 14.95 -54.28
C ALA A 60 -12.57 14.62 -53.02
N ILE A 61 -13.85 14.24 -53.20
CA ILE A 61 -14.71 13.79 -52.09
C ILE A 61 -14.14 12.53 -51.48
N TYR A 62 -13.70 11.54 -52.22
CA TYR A 62 -13.08 10.31 -51.77
C TYR A 62 -11.81 10.60 -50.95
N PHE A 63 -10.96 11.50 -51.44
CA PHE A 63 -9.72 11.89 -50.75
C PHE A 63 -9.95 12.50 -49.38
N ILE A 64 -11.06 13.20 -49.17
CA ILE A 64 -11.42 13.80 -47.88
C ILE A 64 -12.07 12.76 -46.95
N LEU A 65 -12.97 11.91 -47.50
CA LEU A 65 -13.75 10.97 -46.66
C LEU A 65 -12.93 9.81 -46.11
N VAL A 66 -12.00 9.25 -46.88
CA VAL A 66 -11.26 8.05 -46.48
C VAL A 66 -10.37 8.30 -45.25
N PRO A 67 -9.54 9.35 -45.18
CA PRO A 67 -8.73 9.61 -44.01
C PRO A 67 -9.56 9.92 -42.75
N MET A 68 -10.75 10.50 -42.94
CA MET A 68 -11.67 10.83 -41.86
C MET A 68 -12.39 9.60 -41.31
N SER A 69 -12.54 8.54 -42.14
CA SER A 69 -13.18 7.28 -41.78
C SER A 69 -12.27 6.32 -41.02
N CYS A 70 -10.95 6.41 -41.23
CA CYS A 70 -10.00 5.44 -40.74
C CYS A 70 -9.41 5.85 -39.42
N HIS A 71 -9.54 5.00 -38.41
CA HIS A 71 -8.99 5.21 -37.09
C HIS A 71 -8.18 4.01 -36.60
N ILE A 72 -7.18 4.27 -35.74
CA ILE A 72 -6.42 3.24 -35.04
C ILE A 72 -6.59 3.46 -33.56
N ALA A 73 -6.87 2.38 -32.80
CA ALA A 73 -6.78 2.29 -31.37
C ALA A 73 -5.55 1.48 -30.96
N GLN A 74 -4.89 1.89 -29.87
CA GLN A 74 -3.77 1.15 -29.33
C GLN A 74 -4.26 -0.08 -28.54
N GLN A 75 -3.35 -1.01 -28.24
CA GLN A 75 -3.71 -2.28 -27.60
C GLN A 75 -4.42 -2.09 -26.26
N TRP A 76 -4.13 -1.02 -25.57
CA TRP A 76 -4.72 -0.69 -24.24
C TRP A 76 -5.88 0.29 -24.31
N GLU A 77 -6.24 0.77 -25.52
CA GLU A 77 -7.32 1.72 -25.72
C GLU A 77 -8.56 1.02 -26.27
N LYS A 78 -9.70 1.37 -25.70
CA LYS A 78 -11.01 1.12 -26.31
C LYS A 78 -11.66 2.43 -26.69
N VAL A 79 -12.30 2.44 -27.86
CA VAL A 79 -12.91 3.63 -28.42
C VAL A 79 -14.42 3.46 -28.42
N VAL A 80 -15.11 4.40 -27.80
CA VAL A 80 -16.58 4.47 -27.78
C VAL A 80 -17.03 5.20 -29.02
N ILE A 81 -17.85 4.53 -29.85
CA ILE A 81 -18.42 5.08 -31.08
C ILE A 81 -19.89 5.42 -30.86
N LEU A 82 -20.20 6.69 -31.08
CA LEU A 82 -21.56 7.20 -31.05
C LEU A 82 -22.08 7.34 -32.47
N ARG A 83 -23.34 6.93 -32.73
CA ARG A 83 -24.06 7.18 -34.00
C ARG A 83 -25.20 8.16 -33.73
N LEU A 84 -25.14 9.33 -34.32
CA LEU A 84 -26.13 10.41 -34.11
C LEU A 84 -26.38 10.73 -32.64
N GLY A 85 -25.32 10.71 -31.80
CA GLY A 85 -25.39 11.00 -30.37
C GLY A 85 -25.83 9.81 -29.50
N ARG A 86 -26.18 8.65 -30.07
CA ARG A 86 -26.51 7.44 -29.31
C ARG A 86 -25.34 6.49 -29.30
N PHE A 87 -25.14 5.78 -28.19
CA PHE A 87 -24.17 4.69 -28.12
C PHE A 87 -24.47 3.63 -29.20
N ASN A 88 -23.45 3.25 -29.94
CA ASN A 88 -23.56 2.23 -30.99
C ASN A 88 -22.73 0.99 -30.67
N ARG A 89 -21.41 1.17 -30.46
CA ARG A 89 -20.49 0.08 -30.23
C ARG A 89 -19.19 0.57 -29.56
N VAL A 90 -18.47 -0.35 -28.95
CA VAL A 90 -17.10 -0.15 -28.48
C VAL A 90 -16.16 -0.91 -29.39
N GLU A 91 -15.23 -0.21 -30.01
CA GLU A 91 -14.17 -0.82 -30.81
C GLU A 91 -12.93 -1.08 -29.94
N GLY A 92 -12.35 -2.27 -30.15
CA GLY A 92 -11.14 -2.70 -29.48
C GLY A 92 -9.87 -2.18 -30.15
N PRO A 93 -8.71 -2.71 -29.73
CA PRO A 93 -7.43 -2.36 -30.32
C PRO A 93 -7.34 -2.77 -31.80
N GLY A 94 -6.68 -1.94 -32.57
CA GLY A 94 -6.44 -2.17 -33.98
C GLY A 94 -7.04 -1.11 -34.88
N PHE A 95 -7.28 -1.52 -36.12
CA PHE A 95 -7.81 -0.67 -37.18
C PHE A 95 -9.34 -0.79 -37.23
N PHE A 96 -10.04 0.33 -37.19
CA PHE A 96 -11.50 0.36 -37.32
C PHE A 96 -11.97 1.51 -38.18
N PHE A 97 -13.16 1.33 -38.75
CA PHE A 97 -13.81 2.31 -39.61
C PHE A 97 -14.99 2.97 -38.91
N THR A 98 -15.10 4.28 -39.09
CA THR A 98 -16.28 5.06 -38.73
C THR A 98 -16.90 5.68 -39.97
N ILE A 99 -18.23 5.79 -40.00
CA ILE A 99 -18.92 6.46 -41.11
C ILE A 99 -18.88 7.97 -40.80
N PRO A 100 -18.11 8.77 -41.57
CA PRO A 100 -18.05 10.21 -41.33
C PRO A 100 -19.45 10.81 -41.46
N PHE A 101 -19.75 11.84 -40.65
CA PHE A 101 -21.04 12.52 -40.43
C PHE A 101 -22.07 11.77 -39.60
N PHE A 102 -22.14 10.44 -39.62
CA PHE A 102 -23.10 9.65 -38.87
C PHE A 102 -22.51 9.07 -37.60
N GLU A 103 -21.24 8.69 -37.63
CA GLU A 103 -20.53 8.11 -36.48
C GLU A 103 -19.40 9.04 -36.01
N SER A 104 -19.27 9.19 -34.71
CA SER A 104 -18.17 9.91 -34.08
C SER A 104 -17.43 9.01 -33.09
N ALA A 105 -16.12 8.94 -33.22
CA ALA A 105 -15.26 8.37 -32.16
C ALA A 105 -15.19 9.38 -31.02
N SER A 106 -16.05 9.22 -30.01
CA SER A 106 -16.24 10.21 -28.97
C SER A 106 -15.11 10.22 -27.97
N MET A 107 -14.74 9.05 -27.44
CA MET A 107 -13.68 8.98 -26.42
C MET A 107 -12.84 7.72 -26.57
N ARG A 108 -11.57 7.87 -26.19
CA ARG A 108 -10.61 6.77 -26.02
C ARG A 108 -10.42 6.51 -24.54
N VAL A 109 -10.77 5.31 -24.10
CA VAL A 109 -10.67 4.89 -22.71
C VAL A 109 -9.45 3.97 -22.58
N ASP A 110 -8.53 4.35 -21.71
CA ASP A 110 -7.35 3.54 -21.36
C ASP A 110 -7.76 2.50 -20.31
N GLN A 111 -7.55 1.21 -20.63
CA GLN A 111 -7.88 0.08 -19.76
C GLN A 111 -6.72 -0.36 -18.87
N ARG A 112 -5.59 0.32 -18.90
CA ARG A 112 -4.47 0.01 -18.00
C ARG A 112 -4.83 0.33 -16.54
N ILE A 113 -4.11 -0.32 -15.65
CA ILE A 113 -4.19 -0.02 -14.22
C ILE A 113 -3.75 1.42 -13.99
N ARG A 114 -4.62 2.20 -13.37
CA ARG A 114 -4.35 3.57 -12.95
C ARG A 114 -4.10 3.61 -11.46
N VAL A 115 -3.21 4.50 -11.07
CA VAL A 115 -2.86 4.75 -9.68
C VAL A 115 -3.29 6.17 -9.33
N THR A 116 -4.20 6.30 -8.39
CA THR A 116 -4.70 7.60 -7.94
C THR A 116 -4.39 7.77 -6.46
N PRO A 117 -3.49 8.69 -6.09
CA PRO A 117 -3.30 9.06 -4.70
C PRO A 117 -4.50 9.90 -4.22
N PHE A 118 -4.94 9.67 -3.00
CA PHE A 118 -5.97 10.44 -2.34
C PHE A 118 -5.70 10.53 -0.85
N SER A 119 -6.23 11.54 -0.19
CA SER A 119 -6.03 11.78 1.24
C SER A 119 -7.32 12.16 1.92
N ALA A 120 -7.44 11.79 3.19
CA ALA A 120 -8.44 12.33 4.09
C ALA A 120 -7.73 13.30 5.05
N GLU A 121 -7.87 14.58 4.77
CA GLU A 121 -7.33 15.65 5.60
C GLU A 121 -8.29 15.94 6.76
N GLU A 122 -7.72 16.14 7.97
CA GLU A 122 -8.47 16.47 9.20
C GLU A 122 -9.64 15.49 9.50
N ALA A 123 -9.46 14.20 9.17
CA ALA A 123 -10.46 13.21 9.49
C ALA A 123 -10.42 12.89 10.99
N LEU A 124 -11.59 12.88 11.63
CA LEU A 124 -11.73 12.51 13.03
C LEU A 124 -11.94 11.00 13.13
N THR A 125 -11.11 10.34 13.93
CA THR A 125 -11.33 8.93 14.32
C THR A 125 -12.48 8.82 15.33
N SER A 126 -12.90 7.59 15.65
CA SER A 126 -13.92 7.35 16.69
C SER A 126 -13.48 7.89 18.07
N ASP A 127 -12.17 8.01 18.32
CA ASP A 127 -11.59 8.58 19.52
C ASP A 127 -11.50 10.12 19.48
N LEU A 128 -12.13 10.76 18.47
CA LEU A 128 -12.09 12.21 18.22
C LEU A 128 -10.68 12.79 18.01
N VAL A 129 -9.74 11.95 17.56
CA VAL A 129 -8.38 12.36 17.23
C VAL A 129 -8.34 12.83 15.77
N PRO A 130 -7.95 14.08 15.49
CA PRO A 130 -7.78 14.54 14.12
C PRO A 130 -6.54 13.87 13.50
N THR A 131 -6.73 13.21 12.37
CA THR A 131 -5.68 12.50 11.65
C THR A 131 -5.69 12.86 10.18
N ASN A 132 -4.50 12.88 9.56
CA ASN A 132 -4.35 12.98 8.11
C ASN A 132 -3.88 11.62 7.60
N ILE A 133 -4.64 11.02 6.71
CA ILE A 133 -4.35 9.70 6.16
C ILE A 133 -4.21 9.81 4.65
N ASP A 134 -3.04 9.35 4.16
CA ASP A 134 -2.76 9.25 2.73
C ASP A 134 -2.95 7.80 2.28
N ALA A 135 -3.66 7.63 1.19
CA ALA A 135 -3.92 6.33 0.59
C ALA A 135 -3.74 6.37 -0.92
N VAL A 136 -3.61 5.20 -1.51
CA VAL A 136 -3.44 5.01 -2.94
C VAL A 136 -4.47 3.99 -3.43
N LEU A 137 -5.13 4.31 -4.51
CA LEU A 137 -6.12 3.48 -5.18
C LEU A 137 -5.58 2.94 -6.49
N PHE A 138 -5.64 1.62 -6.66
CA PHE A 138 -5.35 0.94 -7.92
C PHE A 138 -6.66 0.49 -8.56
N TRP A 139 -6.93 0.98 -9.76
CA TRP A 139 -8.19 0.73 -10.46
C TRP A 139 -8.01 0.69 -11.96
N MET A 140 -8.97 0.09 -12.67
CA MET A 140 -8.99 0.03 -14.13
C MET A 140 -10.42 0.09 -14.64
N VAL A 141 -10.58 0.53 -15.89
CA VAL A 141 -11.87 0.54 -16.56
C VAL A 141 -12.09 -0.79 -17.26
N VAL A 142 -13.14 -1.51 -16.87
CA VAL A 142 -13.55 -2.77 -17.50
C VAL A 142 -14.55 -2.53 -18.62
N ASN A 143 -15.59 -1.74 -18.35
CA ASN A 143 -16.64 -1.40 -19.29
C ASN A 143 -16.55 0.08 -19.70
N PRO A 144 -15.93 0.38 -20.85
CA PRO A 144 -15.81 1.76 -21.34
C PRO A 144 -17.14 2.43 -21.64
N GLU A 145 -18.16 1.66 -22.00
CA GLU A 145 -19.50 2.15 -22.25
C GLU A 145 -20.11 2.79 -20.99
N GLN A 146 -20.14 2.02 -19.88
CA GLN A 146 -20.66 2.50 -18.62
C GLN A 146 -19.85 3.67 -18.08
N ALA A 147 -18.52 3.56 -18.13
CA ALA A 147 -17.62 4.62 -17.64
C ALA A 147 -17.82 5.95 -18.36
N TRP A 148 -18.22 5.92 -19.63
CA TRP A 148 -18.46 7.11 -20.41
C TRP A 148 -19.90 7.63 -20.35
N CYS A 149 -20.87 6.73 -20.37
CA CYS A 149 -22.28 7.13 -20.40
C CYS A 149 -22.84 7.54 -19.05
N GLU A 150 -22.36 6.90 -17.96
CA GLU A 150 -22.88 7.12 -16.61
C GLU A 150 -22.18 8.29 -15.90
N VAL A 151 -20.89 8.53 -16.17
CA VAL A 151 -20.12 9.51 -15.42
C VAL A 151 -19.37 10.46 -16.37
N SER A 152 -19.58 11.75 -16.17
CA SER A 152 -18.94 12.81 -16.98
C SER A 152 -17.42 12.81 -16.84
N ASN A 153 -16.89 12.67 -15.62
CA ASN A 153 -15.46 12.61 -15.33
C ASN A 153 -15.19 11.47 -14.34
N TYR A 154 -15.08 10.26 -14.86
CA TYR A 154 -14.90 9.06 -14.03
C TYR A 154 -13.62 9.07 -13.17
N PRO A 155 -12.45 9.60 -13.60
CA PRO A 155 -11.27 9.64 -12.73
C PRO A 155 -11.48 10.50 -11.49
N GLU A 156 -12.15 11.62 -11.65
CA GLU A 156 -12.46 12.54 -10.56
C GLU A 156 -13.54 11.97 -9.63
N ALA A 157 -14.60 11.37 -10.21
CA ALA A 157 -15.64 10.72 -9.45
C ALA A 157 -15.11 9.57 -8.58
N VAL A 158 -14.18 8.77 -9.12
CA VAL A 158 -13.50 7.70 -8.36
C VAL A 158 -12.69 8.29 -7.21
N SER A 159 -11.94 9.37 -7.45
CA SER A 159 -11.15 10.05 -6.41
C SER A 159 -12.03 10.59 -5.28
N TRP A 160 -13.12 11.27 -5.60
CA TRP A 160 -14.08 11.79 -4.61
C TRP A 160 -14.75 10.67 -3.82
N SER A 161 -15.13 9.59 -4.50
CA SER A 161 -15.72 8.41 -3.84
C SER A 161 -14.74 7.75 -2.89
N ALA A 162 -13.46 7.65 -3.28
CA ALA A 162 -12.40 7.11 -2.45
C ALA A 162 -12.14 7.96 -1.20
N GLN A 163 -12.08 9.28 -1.34
CA GLN A 163 -11.91 10.21 -0.21
C GLN A 163 -13.07 10.10 0.79
N THR A 164 -14.31 10.03 0.27
CA THR A 164 -15.48 9.91 1.12
C THR A 164 -15.51 8.57 1.86
N ALA A 165 -15.23 7.46 1.16
CA ALA A 165 -15.18 6.14 1.76
C ALA A 165 -14.08 6.03 2.83
N LEU A 166 -12.91 6.63 2.58
CA LEU A 166 -11.81 6.68 3.54
C LEU A 166 -12.22 7.46 4.80
N ARG A 167 -12.84 8.64 4.64
CA ARG A 167 -13.31 9.45 5.78
C ARG A 167 -14.34 8.69 6.60
N ASP A 168 -15.29 8.03 5.97
CA ASP A 168 -16.32 7.23 6.64
C ASP A 168 -15.70 6.04 7.39
N ALA A 169 -14.74 5.35 6.81
CA ALA A 169 -14.05 4.24 7.44
C ALA A 169 -13.24 4.68 8.67
N ILE A 170 -12.50 5.79 8.55
CA ILE A 170 -11.71 6.36 9.66
C ILE A 170 -12.60 6.77 10.82
N GLY A 171 -13.74 7.40 10.56
CA GLY A 171 -14.68 7.84 11.59
C GLY A 171 -15.28 6.72 12.45
N ARG A 172 -15.20 5.48 12.00
CA ARG A 172 -15.71 4.29 12.72
C ARG A 172 -14.68 3.55 13.53
N ILE A 173 -13.39 3.86 13.37
CA ILE A 173 -12.28 3.07 13.89
C ILE A 173 -11.43 3.93 14.82
N ASN A 174 -10.88 3.31 15.87
CA ASN A 174 -9.94 3.95 16.79
C ASN A 174 -8.56 4.06 16.13
N LEU A 175 -7.79 5.07 16.50
CA LEU A 175 -6.46 5.32 15.95
C LEU A 175 -5.51 4.12 16.10
N VAL A 176 -5.53 3.46 17.25
CA VAL A 176 -4.71 2.26 17.53
C VAL A 176 -5.06 1.10 16.61
N ASP A 177 -6.36 0.91 16.33
CA ASP A 177 -6.85 -0.16 15.45
C ASP A 177 -6.50 0.11 13.99
N ILE A 178 -6.44 1.36 13.55
CA ILE A 178 -6.00 1.71 12.18
C ILE A 178 -4.59 1.17 11.91
N SER A 179 -3.68 1.29 12.88
CA SER A 179 -2.32 0.77 12.75
C SER A 179 -2.25 -0.77 12.81
N LYS A 180 -3.03 -1.39 13.71
CA LYS A 180 -3.00 -2.85 13.93
C LYS A 180 -3.75 -3.64 12.85
N ARG A 181 -4.84 -3.09 12.30
CA ARG A 181 -5.76 -3.78 11.37
C ARG A 181 -5.74 -3.21 9.96
N ARG A 182 -4.63 -2.60 9.56
CA ARG A 182 -4.50 -1.95 8.26
C ARG A 182 -4.99 -2.80 7.08
N SER A 183 -4.58 -4.06 7.01
CA SER A 183 -4.97 -4.97 5.94
C SER A 183 -6.47 -5.30 5.92
N GLN A 184 -7.15 -5.18 7.04
CA GLN A 184 -8.60 -5.36 7.12
C GLN A 184 -9.30 -4.11 6.57
N ILE A 185 -8.84 -2.92 6.94
CA ILE A 185 -9.38 -1.64 6.48
C ILE A 185 -9.19 -1.51 4.96
N ASP A 186 -8.03 -1.89 4.44
CA ASP A 186 -7.75 -1.90 2.99
C ASP A 186 -8.77 -2.76 2.23
N ARG A 187 -9.17 -3.92 2.78
CA ARG A 187 -10.18 -4.79 2.19
C ARG A 187 -11.58 -4.19 2.27
N GLU A 188 -11.97 -3.66 3.41
CA GLU A 188 -13.28 -3.02 3.60
C GLU A 188 -13.45 -1.81 2.67
N LEU A 189 -12.40 -0.98 2.54
CA LEU A 189 -12.38 0.13 1.60
C LEU A 189 -12.52 -0.34 0.15
N LYS A 190 -11.81 -1.41 -0.21
CA LYS A 190 -11.93 -2.02 -1.54
C LYS A 190 -13.35 -2.48 -1.81
N ASP A 191 -13.99 -3.16 -0.86
CA ASP A 191 -15.34 -3.71 -1.02
C ASP A 191 -16.37 -2.57 -1.17
N ILE A 192 -16.32 -1.56 -0.31
CA ILE A 192 -17.18 -0.37 -0.38
C ILE A 192 -16.99 0.36 -1.71
N LEU A 193 -15.77 0.56 -2.15
CA LEU A 193 -15.48 1.24 -3.41
C LEU A 193 -15.89 0.41 -4.61
N SER A 194 -15.68 -0.91 -4.57
CA SER A 194 -16.07 -1.82 -5.65
C SER A 194 -17.59 -1.81 -5.84
N GLU A 195 -18.37 -1.79 -4.76
CA GLU A 195 -19.82 -1.68 -4.82
C GLU A 195 -20.24 -0.36 -5.47
N LYS A 196 -19.67 0.78 -5.04
CA LYS A 196 -20.00 2.10 -5.56
C LYS A 196 -19.59 2.31 -7.02
N THR A 197 -18.50 1.70 -7.47
CA THR A 197 -17.94 1.92 -8.82
C THR A 197 -18.36 0.84 -9.82
N SER A 198 -19.02 -0.23 -9.38
CA SER A 198 -19.52 -1.31 -10.25
C SER A 198 -20.42 -0.80 -11.36
N ASP A 199 -21.35 0.10 -11.02
CA ASP A 199 -22.30 0.69 -11.95
C ASP A 199 -21.63 1.55 -13.02
N TRP A 200 -20.45 2.09 -12.71
CA TRP A 200 -19.63 2.89 -13.64
C TRP A 200 -18.71 2.04 -14.53
N GLY A 201 -18.78 0.71 -14.42
CA GLY A 201 -17.93 -0.20 -15.18
C GLY A 201 -16.45 -0.12 -14.80
N ILE A 202 -16.15 0.30 -13.57
CA ILE A 202 -14.79 0.45 -13.02
C ILE A 202 -14.54 -0.66 -12.00
N SER A 203 -13.38 -1.32 -12.12
CA SER A 203 -12.94 -2.34 -11.16
C SER A 203 -11.83 -1.80 -10.28
N ILE A 204 -12.00 -1.95 -8.98
CA ILE A 204 -11.00 -1.63 -7.96
C ILE A 204 -10.13 -2.86 -7.71
N LEU A 205 -8.82 -2.74 -7.93
CA LEU A 205 -7.88 -3.84 -7.69
C LEU A 205 -7.47 -3.89 -6.22
N SER A 206 -6.96 -2.78 -5.72
CA SER A 206 -6.57 -2.64 -4.32
C SER A 206 -6.67 -1.19 -3.85
N VAL A 207 -6.84 -1.04 -2.55
CA VAL A 207 -6.69 0.23 -1.83
C VAL A 207 -5.59 0.02 -0.81
N GLU A 208 -4.66 0.94 -0.71
CA GLU A 208 -3.54 0.83 0.22
C GLU A 208 -3.35 2.14 0.98
N ILE A 209 -3.43 2.07 2.29
CA ILE A 209 -3.12 3.19 3.17
C ILE A 209 -1.59 3.35 3.19
N ARG A 210 -1.06 4.53 2.92
CA ARG A 210 0.38 4.81 2.91
C ARG A 210 0.86 5.34 4.26
N ASN A 211 0.40 6.51 4.63
CA ASN A 211 0.85 7.22 5.81
C ASN A 211 -0.34 7.61 6.69
N ILE A 212 -0.11 7.58 7.99
CA ILE A 212 -1.04 8.07 9.00
C ILE A 212 -0.28 9.15 9.77
N LEU A 213 -0.69 10.39 9.60
CA LEU A 213 -0.08 11.54 10.26
C LEU A 213 -0.95 11.94 11.46
N ILE A 214 -0.37 11.88 12.63
CA ILE A 214 -0.99 12.27 13.89
C ILE A 214 -0.37 13.59 14.33
N PRO A 215 -1.12 14.53 14.92
CA PRO A 215 -0.57 15.73 15.51
C PRO A 215 0.53 15.42 16.54
N SER A 216 1.63 16.16 16.49
CA SER A 216 2.81 15.93 17.35
C SER A 216 2.50 15.97 18.83
N GLU A 217 1.54 16.79 19.24
CA GLU A 217 1.11 16.91 20.64
C GLU A 217 0.50 15.62 21.19
N LEU A 218 -0.24 14.90 20.36
CA LEU A 218 -0.85 13.62 20.70
C LEU A 218 0.13 12.45 20.58
N GLN A 219 1.08 12.56 19.66
CA GLN A 219 2.09 11.52 19.44
C GLN A 219 2.93 11.26 20.70
N ASP A 220 3.33 12.32 21.41
CA ASP A 220 4.09 12.20 22.67
C ASP A 220 3.27 11.55 23.80
N ALA A 221 1.98 11.91 23.90
CA ALA A 221 1.09 11.31 24.89
C ALA A 221 0.84 9.82 24.62
N MET A 222 0.55 9.46 23.38
CA MET A 222 0.33 8.07 22.97
C MET A 222 1.59 7.22 23.11
N SER A 223 2.76 7.79 22.83
CA SER A 223 4.05 7.10 23.00
C SER A 223 4.28 6.74 24.47
N LYS A 224 3.97 7.65 25.41
CA LYS A 224 4.08 7.38 26.86
C LYS A 224 3.08 6.31 27.33
N GLU A 225 1.84 6.37 26.82
CA GLU A 225 0.84 5.35 27.11
C GLU A 225 1.26 3.97 26.59
N ALA A 226 1.71 3.90 25.33
CA ALA A 226 2.22 2.67 24.75
C ALA A 226 3.41 2.09 25.52
N GLN A 227 4.34 2.94 25.96
CA GLN A 227 5.47 2.53 26.80
C GLN A 227 4.99 1.98 28.14
N ALA A 228 4.06 2.66 28.82
CA ALA A 228 3.52 2.21 30.10
C ALA A 228 2.77 0.87 29.98
N LEU A 229 2.04 0.65 28.89
CA LEU A 229 1.38 -0.63 28.61
C LEU A 229 2.41 -1.75 28.38
N GLN A 230 3.45 -1.51 27.59
CA GLN A 230 4.52 -2.48 27.37
C GLN A 230 5.29 -2.80 28.64
N GLU A 231 5.60 -1.79 29.48
CA GLU A 231 6.24 -2.02 30.78
C GLU A 231 5.35 -2.85 31.71
N ARG A 232 4.05 -2.58 31.70
CA ARG A 232 3.09 -3.39 32.48
C ARG A 232 3.08 -4.84 32.02
N GLU A 233 3.00 -5.06 30.72
CA GLU A 233 2.99 -6.40 30.14
C GLU A 233 4.30 -7.14 30.42
N ALA A 234 5.44 -6.47 30.25
CA ALA A 234 6.74 -7.02 30.60
C ALA A 234 6.83 -7.43 32.07
N ARG A 235 6.31 -6.59 32.99
CA ARG A 235 6.28 -6.92 34.43
C ARG A 235 5.39 -8.11 34.76
N LEU A 236 4.24 -8.25 34.04
CA LEU A 236 3.36 -9.41 34.19
C LEU A 236 4.05 -10.70 33.78
N ILE A 237 4.73 -10.66 32.60
CA ILE A 237 5.48 -11.81 32.09
C ILE A 237 6.62 -12.19 33.03
N LEU A 238 7.37 -11.20 33.57
CA LEU A 238 8.43 -11.45 34.55
C LEU A 238 7.88 -12.08 35.82
N ALA A 239 6.75 -11.57 36.34
CA ALA A 239 6.12 -12.15 37.55
C ALA A 239 5.62 -13.60 37.31
N GLU A 240 5.12 -13.89 36.11
CA GLU A 240 4.73 -15.25 35.71
C GLU A 240 5.95 -16.19 35.66
N ILE A 241 7.05 -15.72 35.07
CA ILE A 241 8.31 -16.46 34.99
C ILE A 241 8.89 -16.67 36.41
N GLU A 242 8.87 -15.66 37.28
CA GLU A 242 9.30 -15.80 38.68
C GLU A 242 8.45 -16.85 39.43
N GLY A 243 7.14 -16.87 39.17
CA GLY A 243 6.26 -17.90 39.69
C GLY A 243 6.63 -19.31 39.22
N GLN A 244 6.89 -19.48 37.93
CA GLN A 244 7.32 -20.77 37.34
C GLN A 244 8.70 -21.20 37.90
N ILE A 245 9.63 -20.26 38.06
CA ILE A 245 10.94 -20.52 38.66
C ILE A 245 10.78 -20.96 40.13
N ALA A 246 9.91 -20.29 40.91
CA ALA A 246 9.64 -20.65 42.29
C ALA A 246 9.06 -22.08 42.40
N GLU A 247 8.13 -22.44 41.52
CA GLU A 247 7.56 -23.79 41.44
C GLU A 247 8.62 -24.85 41.11
N LEU A 248 9.46 -24.58 40.09
CA LEU A 248 10.58 -25.46 39.73
C LEU A 248 11.60 -25.61 40.85
N LEU A 249 11.88 -24.53 41.59
CA LEU A 249 12.76 -24.59 42.76
C LEU A 249 12.13 -25.38 43.91
N HIS A 250 10.81 -25.26 44.09
CA HIS A 250 10.07 -26.02 45.08
C HIS A 250 10.16 -27.52 44.81
N ASP A 251 9.84 -27.92 43.57
CA ASP A 251 9.93 -29.33 43.10
C ASP A 251 11.35 -29.87 43.23
N SER A 252 12.34 -29.04 42.85
CA SER A 252 13.75 -29.42 42.98
C SER A 252 14.13 -29.58 44.47
N SER A 253 13.61 -28.73 45.36
CA SER A 253 13.91 -28.79 46.79
C SER A 253 13.37 -30.05 47.47
N GLU A 254 12.21 -30.55 47.02
CA GLU A 254 11.68 -31.83 47.51
C GLU A 254 12.61 -33.00 47.15
N THR A 255 13.24 -33.00 45.98
CA THR A 255 14.21 -34.00 45.52
C THR A 255 15.46 -34.00 46.40
N TYR A 256 15.93 -32.82 46.86
CA TYR A 256 17.13 -32.66 47.67
C TYR A 256 16.87 -32.84 49.18
N ARG A 257 15.60 -32.80 49.65
CA ARG A 257 15.22 -32.90 51.06
C ARG A 257 15.60 -34.19 51.68
N ASN A 258 15.66 -35.26 50.91
CA ASN A 258 15.94 -36.64 51.38
C ASN A 258 17.41 -37.06 51.16
N ASP A 259 18.24 -36.27 50.47
CA ASP A 259 19.64 -36.61 50.16
C ASP A 259 20.58 -35.44 50.44
N ASP A 260 21.19 -35.45 51.62
CA ASP A 260 22.12 -34.42 52.12
C ASP A 260 23.38 -34.33 51.26
N ILE A 261 23.78 -35.41 50.59
CA ILE A 261 24.96 -35.48 49.72
C ILE A 261 24.67 -34.76 48.38
N ALA A 262 23.48 -35.01 47.81
CA ALA A 262 23.07 -34.38 46.57
C ALA A 262 22.91 -32.84 46.76
N PHE A 263 22.41 -32.38 47.89
CA PHE A 263 22.32 -30.98 48.23
C PHE A 263 23.71 -30.32 48.32
N LYS A 264 24.68 -30.94 48.99
CA LYS A 264 26.06 -30.44 49.08
C LYS A 264 26.77 -30.37 47.75
N LEU A 265 26.57 -31.37 46.89
CA LEU A 265 27.11 -31.36 45.49
C LEU A 265 26.50 -30.24 44.66
N ARG A 266 25.19 -30.03 44.78
CA ARG A 266 24.52 -28.93 44.04
C ARG A 266 24.99 -27.55 44.46
N MET A 267 25.17 -27.33 45.77
CA MET A 267 25.74 -26.09 46.31
C MET A 267 27.16 -25.86 45.85
N ALA A 268 28.00 -26.88 45.83
CA ALA A 268 29.36 -26.78 45.27
C ALA A 268 29.37 -26.43 43.77
N THR A 269 28.44 -26.97 43.01
CA THR A 269 28.27 -26.66 41.57
C THR A 269 27.85 -25.21 41.36
N LEU A 270 26.85 -24.73 42.13
CA LEU A 270 26.38 -23.34 42.04
C LEU A 270 27.45 -22.32 42.41
N VAL A 271 28.26 -22.60 43.43
CA VAL A 271 29.40 -21.78 43.81
C VAL A 271 30.45 -21.77 42.68
N ASN A 272 30.72 -22.90 42.06
CA ASN A 272 31.69 -23.01 40.98
C ASN A 272 31.18 -22.29 39.71
N GLU A 273 29.89 -22.33 39.39
CA GLU A 273 29.27 -21.57 38.31
C GLU A 273 29.33 -20.07 38.58
N SER A 274 28.98 -19.61 39.77
CA SER A 274 29.05 -18.19 40.14
C SER A 274 30.48 -17.62 40.10
N ILE A 275 31.50 -18.45 40.43
CA ILE A 275 32.90 -18.07 40.30
C ILE A 275 33.34 -17.98 38.82
N LYS A 276 32.82 -18.83 37.96
CA LYS A 276 33.11 -18.80 36.51
C LYS A 276 32.50 -17.62 35.80
N GLU A 277 31.30 -17.22 36.21
CA GLU A 277 30.59 -16.08 35.59
C GLU A 277 31.10 -14.72 36.10
N SER A 278 31.51 -14.61 37.34
CA SER A 278 32.02 -13.38 37.93
C SER A 278 33.52 -13.27 37.73
N LYS A 279 34.00 -12.38 36.87
CA LYS A 279 35.44 -12.07 36.68
C LYS A 279 36.12 -11.45 37.94
N SER A 280 35.36 -11.09 38.96
CA SER A 280 35.85 -10.73 40.33
C SER A 280 34.62 -10.63 41.25
N GLY A 281 34.29 -11.65 41.96
CA GLY A 281 33.17 -11.69 42.89
C GLY A 281 33.58 -12.25 44.23
N MET A 282 33.26 -11.52 45.29
CA MET A 282 33.33 -12.05 46.67
C MET A 282 32.02 -12.83 46.90
N VAL A 283 32.15 -14.13 47.05
CA VAL A 283 31.01 -14.99 47.46
C VAL A 283 30.89 -14.94 48.99
N VAL A 284 29.85 -14.32 49.48
CA VAL A 284 29.54 -14.30 50.93
C VAL A 284 28.62 -15.49 51.24
N LEU A 285 29.18 -16.51 51.85
CA LEU A 285 28.38 -17.64 52.34
C LEU A 285 27.90 -17.33 53.76
N PRO A 286 26.64 -17.62 54.13
CA PRO A 286 26.17 -17.54 55.48
C PRO A 286 26.97 -18.48 56.41
N SER A 287 27.26 -18.04 57.62
CA SER A 287 28.10 -18.78 58.58
C SER A 287 27.57 -20.19 58.93
N SER A 288 26.28 -20.43 58.75
CA SER A 288 25.68 -21.77 58.93
C SER A 288 26.13 -22.81 57.92
N TYR A 289 26.68 -22.38 56.78
CA TYR A 289 27.21 -23.26 55.74
C TYR A 289 28.73 -23.46 55.86
N SER A 290 29.44 -22.62 56.62
CA SER A 290 30.88 -22.74 56.84
C SER A 290 31.26 -23.88 57.81
N GLU A 291 30.35 -24.34 58.64
CA GLU A 291 30.58 -25.49 59.55
C GLU A 291 30.73 -26.83 58.80
N GLY A 292 30.19 -26.95 57.57
CA GLY A 292 30.39 -28.12 56.69
C GLY A 292 31.68 -28.10 55.88
N PHE A 293 32.38 -26.96 55.79
CA PHE A 293 33.67 -26.77 55.10
C PHE A 293 34.82 -26.63 56.11
N ASN A 294 34.82 -27.44 57.15
CA ASN A 294 35.94 -27.43 58.09
C ASN A 294 37.16 -28.09 57.41
N PRO A 295 38.30 -27.37 57.22
CA PRO A 295 39.49 -27.92 56.58
C PRO A 295 40.10 -29.10 57.32
N GLU A 296 39.81 -29.27 58.63
CA GLU A 296 40.23 -30.43 59.41
C GLU A 296 39.59 -31.74 58.96
N GLY A 297 38.41 -31.69 58.27
CA GLY A 297 37.77 -32.85 57.67
C GLY A 297 38.45 -33.34 56.37
N LEU A 298 39.02 -32.41 55.61
CA LEU A 298 39.73 -32.71 54.34
C LEU A 298 41.09 -33.37 54.59
N ASP A 299 41.79 -32.98 55.67
CA ASP A 299 43.09 -33.58 56.02
C ASP A 299 42.94 -35.04 56.50
N LYS A 300 41.81 -35.41 57.09
CA LYS A 300 41.52 -36.84 57.41
C LYS A 300 41.26 -37.72 56.17
N ILE A 301 40.56 -37.17 55.18
CA ILE A 301 40.26 -37.88 53.94
C ILE A 301 41.52 -38.02 53.07
N LEU A 302 42.39 -37.05 53.08
CA LEU A 302 43.69 -37.09 52.36
C LEU A 302 44.74 -37.96 53.09
N ALA A 303 44.57 -38.22 54.41
CA ALA A 303 45.44 -39.10 55.18
C ALA A 303 45.05 -40.59 55.04
N GLU A 304 43.78 -40.92 54.69
CA GLU A 304 43.29 -42.29 54.42
C GLU A 304 43.54 -42.77 52.98
N THR A 305 43.91 -41.88 52.07
CA THR A 305 44.21 -42.21 50.65
C THR A 305 45.70 -42.25 50.37
N ARG A 306 46.54 -42.30 51.38
CA ARG A 306 47.97 -42.56 51.26
C ARG A 306 48.26 -43.92 52.01
#